data_a069f346688eb06beb7d8be44079405c
#
_entry.id   a069f346688eb06beb7d8be44079405c
#
_cell.length_a   1.000
_cell.length_b   1.000
_cell.length_c   1.000
_cell.angle_alpha   90.00
_cell.angle_beta   90.00
_cell.angle_gamma   90.00
#
_symmetry.space_group_name_H-M   'P 1'
#
loop_
_entity.id
_entity.type
_entity.pdbx_description
1 polymer ?
#
loop_
_entity_poly.entity_id
_entity_poly.type
_entity_poly.pdbx_seq_one_letter_code
_entity_poly.pdbx_strand_id
1 'polypeptide(L)'
;MSALKTRLALVTLGLLVAAQSHAAGFAAPTSVVGLSKAGATVADGGPVSSFADNPADMVFFPGTRVGLDILAMRPAYKVDNSNVTYDASSNMQILPNLFVTHRFNDLPLAVGLGITSPFNTNNTWPAGTFSATQWKNNLQIIDVNPGVAYLLLPNLSVGVGLDYYQTLSATFGPNSGSGGGVGGNVGLFYTTERFNAGLSYRSAASISSGGGSVDLPSRVQAGVRYRFTPRFATELDVDWNDWSNAQLPGYGSLGWKSAMAYRIGLSYHLNQDLEFRGGLAHEGSPTSGSSIQAAIPTASSNLASFGVGVGLGPWHYDLGVSYAISGNTSSYNHRFPGTYKASTLNFGAAISRDF
;
A
#
# COMPACT_ATOMS: atom_id res chain seq x y z
N MET A 1 -44.10 -17.34 30.71
CA MET A 1 -43.92 -17.50 29.27
C MET A 1 -44.02 -16.12 28.65
N SER A 2 -42.93 -15.46 28.44
CA SER A 2 -42.88 -14.14 27.81
C SER A 2 -41.67 -14.14 26.83
N ALA A 3 -42.00 -14.14 25.55
CA ALA A 3 -41.04 -14.22 24.48
C ALA A 3 -40.32 -12.86 24.31
N LEU A 4 -39.04 -12.85 24.62
CA LEU A 4 -38.14 -11.72 24.35
C LEU A 4 -37.85 -11.67 22.84
N LYS A 5 -38.57 -10.84 22.12
CA LYS A 5 -38.30 -10.58 20.70
C LYS A 5 -37.09 -9.66 20.60
N THR A 6 -35.91 -10.24 20.47
CA THR A 6 -34.70 -9.50 20.12
C THR A 6 -34.83 -9.05 18.64
N ARG A 7 -35.12 -7.77 18.44
CA ARG A 7 -35.05 -7.16 17.11
C ARG A 7 -33.57 -6.97 16.74
N LEU A 8 -33.09 -7.84 15.87
CA LEU A 8 -31.84 -7.64 15.16
C LEU A 8 -32.09 -6.48 14.16
N ALA A 9 -31.68 -5.30 14.52
CA ALA A 9 -31.64 -4.18 13.58
C ALA A 9 -30.47 -4.44 12.61
N LEU A 10 -30.77 -5.00 11.43
CA LEU A 10 -29.88 -4.93 10.29
C LEU A 10 -29.76 -3.46 9.89
N VAL A 11 -28.66 -2.84 10.28
CA VAL A 11 -28.23 -1.58 9.67
C VAL A 11 -27.71 -1.94 8.29
N THR A 12 -28.59 -1.90 7.29
CA THR A 12 -28.21 -1.85 5.89
C THR A 12 -27.56 -0.49 5.65
N LEU A 13 -26.24 -0.42 5.83
CA LEU A 13 -25.44 0.68 5.34
C LEU A 13 -25.45 0.57 3.81
N GLY A 14 -26.35 1.31 3.17
CA GLY A 14 -26.37 1.45 1.73
C GLY A 14 -25.12 2.18 1.28
N LEU A 15 -24.07 1.42 0.96
CA LEU A 15 -22.90 1.90 0.24
C LEU A 15 -23.37 2.31 -1.17
N LEU A 16 -23.63 3.59 -1.36
CA LEU A 16 -23.60 4.23 -2.68
C LEU A 16 -22.15 4.11 -3.18
N VAL A 17 -21.86 3.02 -3.87
CA VAL A 17 -20.60 2.83 -4.60
C VAL A 17 -20.67 3.72 -5.83
N ALA A 18 -20.33 4.99 -5.67
CA ALA A 18 -19.87 5.79 -6.79
C ALA A 18 -18.50 5.25 -7.18
N ALA A 19 -18.45 4.48 -8.25
CA ALA A 19 -17.22 3.87 -8.76
C ALA A 19 -16.24 4.97 -9.19
N GLN A 20 -15.14 5.12 -8.46
CA GLN A 20 -14.05 6.03 -8.81
C GLN A 20 -12.67 5.45 -8.44
N SER A 21 -11.67 5.65 -9.23
CA SER A 21 -10.47 4.81 -9.38
C SER A 21 -9.15 5.27 -8.74
N HIS A 22 -8.16 4.40 -8.79
CA HIS A 22 -6.83 4.41 -8.15
C HIS A 22 -6.15 5.75 -7.96
N ALA A 23 -5.72 6.01 -6.73
CA ALA A 23 -5.12 7.25 -6.32
C ALA A 23 -3.80 7.15 -5.59
N ALA A 24 -3.33 5.97 -5.29
CA ALA A 24 -2.02 5.81 -4.67
C ALA A 24 -0.84 6.12 -5.62
N GLY A 25 -1.09 6.77 -6.77
CA GLY A 25 -0.07 6.94 -7.80
C GLY A 25 0.39 5.59 -8.33
N PHE A 26 1.66 5.23 -8.08
CA PHE A 26 2.24 3.91 -8.39
C PHE A 26 2.65 3.13 -7.11
N ALA A 27 2.09 3.48 -5.96
CA ALA A 27 2.28 2.73 -4.73
C ALA A 27 1.59 1.36 -4.78
N ALA A 28 2.25 0.35 -4.24
CA ALA A 28 1.78 -1.04 -4.17
C ALA A 28 1.65 -1.48 -2.70
N PRO A 29 0.80 -2.48 -2.40
CA PRO A 29 0.79 -3.10 -1.08
C PRO A 29 2.17 -3.68 -0.74
N THR A 30 2.60 -3.53 0.51
CA THR A 30 3.90 -4.04 1.00
C THR A 30 3.76 -5.30 1.84
N SER A 31 2.54 -5.71 2.21
CA SER A 31 2.30 -6.91 2.99
C SER A 31 0.97 -7.59 2.66
N VAL A 32 0.87 -8.88 2.93
CA VAL A 32 -0.37 -9.66 2.74
C VAL A 32 -1.41 -9.27 3.78
N VAL A 33 -1.01 -8.97 5.01
CA VAL A 33 -1.92 -8.48 6.04
C VAL A 33 -2.46 -7.09 5.66
N GLY A 34 -1.60 -6.18 5.21
CA GLY A 34 -2.01 -4.88 4.68
C GLY A 34 -2.94 -5.01 3.48
N LEU A 35 -2.62 -5.89 2.53
CA LEU A 35 -3.49 -6.23 1.40
C LEU A 35 -4.87 -6.66 1.88
N SER A 36 -4.95 -7.53 2.89
CA SER A 36 -6.20 -8.08 3.44
C SER A 36 -7.08 -7.06 4.15
N LYS A 37 -6.51 -5.94 4.60
CA LYS A 37 -7.16 -4.86 5.36
C LYS A 37 -7.25 -3.55 4.58
N ALA A 38 -7.10 -3.60 3.25
CA ALA A 38 -7.09 -2.43 2.37
C ALA A 38 -6.04 -1.37 2.78
N GLY A 39 -4.93 -1.79 3.38
CA GLY A 39 -3.83 -0.96 3.83
C GLY A 39 -4.03 -0.27 5.18
N ALA A 40 -5.07 -0.61 5.95
CA ALA A 40 -5.25 -0.13 7.32
C ALA A 40 -4.34 -0.94 8.27
N THR A 41 -3.13 -0.42 8.56
CA THR A 41 -2.07 -1.16 9.26
C THR A 41 -1.17 -0.30 10.16
N VAL A 42 -1.26 1.03 10.11
CA VAL A 42 -0.35 1.91 10.84
C VAL A 42 -0.51 1.81 12.38
N ALA A 43 -1.68 1.36 12.85
CA ALA A 43 -1.98 1.09 14.24
C ALA A 43 -2.22 -0.41 14.53
N ASP A 44 -1.90 -1.32 13.61
CA ASP A 44 -2.19 -2.76 13.76
C ASP A 44 -1.41 -3.39 14.91
N GLY A 45 -0.09 -3.21 14.93
CA GLY A 45 0.77 -3.70 16.00
C GLY A 45 0.61 -5.20 16.23
N GLY A 46 0.93 -6.02 15.26
CA GLY A 46 0.78 -7.47 15.36
C GLY A 46 1.68 -8.22 14.38
N PRO A 47 1.42 -8.15 13.09
CA PRO A 47 2.23 -8.82 12.07
C PRO A 47 3.67 -8.29 12.02
N VAL A 48 4.65 -9.14 11.70
CA VAL A 48 6.04 -8.68 11.52
C VAL A 48 6.16 -7.67 10.36
N SER A 49 5.26 -7.74 9.39
CA SER A 49 5.21 -6.84 8.23
C SER A 49 4.70 -5.42 8.55
N SER A 50 4.08 -5.18 9.73
CA SER A 50 3.66 -3.83 10.16
C SER A 50 4.82 -2.86 10.32
N PHE A 51 6.04 -3.38 10.52
CA PHE A 51 7.29 -2.61 10.48
C PHE A 51 7.42 -1.73 9.23
N ALA A 52 6.93 -2.18 8.07
CA ALA A 52 6.98 -1.39 6.83
C ALA A 52 6.11 -0.12 6.88
N ASP A 53 5.03 -0.14 7.65
CA ASP A 53 4.11 0.99 7.78
C ASP A 53 4.45 1.86 9.00
N ASN A 54 4.86 1.24 10.12
CA ASN A 54 5.23 1.95 11.34
C ASN A 54 6.38 1.23 12.07
N PRO A 55 7.63 1.74 12.01
CA PRO A 55 8.77 1.07 12.65
C PRO A 55 8.69 1.04 14.18
N ALA A 56 7.82 1.84 14.79
CA ALA A 56 7.72 1.95 16.25
C ALA A 56 7.07 0.73 16.92
N ASP A 57 6.26 -0.05 16.20
CA ASP A 57 5.50 -1.15 16.81
C ASP A 57 6.36 -2.37 17.15
N MET A 58 7.47 -2.59 16.44
CA MET A 58 8.30 -3.81 16.59
C MET A 58 8.85 -4.02 18.01
N VAL A 59 8.96 -2.97 18.82
CA VAL A 59 9.49 -3.07 20.20
C VAL A 59 8.52 -3.74 21.18
N PHE A 60 7.25 -3.91 20.80
CA PHE A 60 6.26 -4.59 21.66
C PHE A 60 6.26 -6.12 21.51
N PHE A 61 7.01 -6.67 20.56
CA PHE A 61 7.03 -8.10 20.27
C PHE A 61 8.38 -8.70 20.63
N PRO A 62 8.45 -9.54 21.67
CA PRO A 62 9.73 -10.10 22.16
C PRO A 62 10.31 -11.10 21.16
N GLY A 63 11.64 -11.29 21.25
CA GLY A 63 12.36 -12.27 20.45
C GLY A 63 12.63 -11.84 19.02
N THR A 64 12.92 -12.81 18.19
CA THR A 64 13.17 -12.62 16.75
C THR A 64 11.94 -13.04 15.95
N ARG A 65 11.54 -12.23 14.98
CA ARG A 65 10.42 -12.52 14.08
C ARG A 65 10.90 -12.38 12.64
N VAL A 66 10.52 -13.34 11.80
CA VAL A 66 10.88 -13.34 10.38
C VAL A 66 9.61 -13.57 9.56
N GLY A 67 9.40 -12.80 8.50
CA GLY A 67 8.26 -12.93 7.59
C GLY A 67 8.68 -12.79 6.13
N LEU A 68 8.04 -13.58 5.28
CA LEU A 68 8.17 -13.54 3.83
C LEU A 68 6.76 -13.40 3.23
N ASP A 69 6.54 -12.32 2.48
CA ASP A 69 5.30 -12.05 1.77
C ASP A 69 5.56 -12.07 0.27
N ILE A 70 4.73 -12.76 -0.48
CA ILE A 70 4.73 -12.75 -1.94
C ILE A 70 3.40 -12.16 -2.40
N LEU A 71 3.46 -11.01 -3.05
CA LEU A 71 2.30 -10.34 -3.64
C LEU A 71 2.33 -10.47 -5.16
N ALA A 72 1.18 -10.67 -5.77
CA ALA A 72 0.99 -10.69 -7.20
C ALA A 72 -0.02 -9.60 -7.59
N MET A 73 0.41 -8.62 -8.37
CA MET A 73 -0.39 -7.48 -8.81
C MET A 73 -0.67 -7.58 -10.31
N ARG A 74 -1.94 -7.50 -10.68
CA ARG A 74 -2.39 -7.49 -12.08
C ARG A 74 -3.21 -6.23 -12.37
N PRO A 75 -2.58 -5.16 -12.86
CA PRO A 75 -3.30 -3.98 -13.31
C PRO A 75 -3.95 -4.22 -14.69
N ALA A 76 -5.03 -3.50 -14.95
CA ALA A 76 -5.68 -3.43 -16.26
C ALA A 76 -6.04 -1.97 -16.55
N TYR A 77 -5.64 -1.48 -17.73
CA TYR A 77 -5.83 -0.10 -18.14
C TYR A 77 -6.48 -0.03 -19.50
N LYS A 78 -7.42 0.90 -19.66
CA LYS A 78 -8.10 1.21 -20.92
C LYS A 78 -8.10 2.71 -21.14
N VAL A 79 -8.08 3.12 -22.41
CA VAL A 79 -8.31 4.51 -22.82
C VAL A 79 -9.27 4.55 -24.00
N ASP A 80 -10.33 5.34 -23.86
CA ASP A 80 -11.23 5.69 -24.96
C ASP A 80 -10.73 7.00 -25.58
N ASN A 81 -10.22 6.94 -26.81
CA ASN A 81 -9.71 8.09 -27.55
C ASN A 81 -10.31 8.12 -28.96
N SER A 82 -10.96 9.25 -29.32
CA SER A 82 -11.54 9.46 -30.65
C SER A 82 -12.45 8.32 -31.14
N ASN A 83 -13.33 7.83 -30.25
CA ASN A 83 -14.27 6.70 -30.49
C ASN A 83 -13.58 5.32 -30.69
N VAL A 84 -12.31 5.20 -30.36
CA VAL A 84 -11.57 3.94 -30.34
C VAL A 84 -11.17 3.64 -28.90
N THR A 85 -11.46 2.41 -28.45
CA THR A 85 -10.99 1.91 -27.15
C THR A 85 -9.69 1.14 -27.34
N TYR A 86 -8.67 1.53 -26.60
CA TYR A 86 -7.40 0.83 -26.54
C TYR A 86 -7.22 0.19 -25.18
N ASP A 87 -6.87 -1.08 -25.17
CA ASP A 87 -6.48 -1.84 -23.97
C ASP A 87 -4.97 -1.89 -23.88
N ALA A 88 -4.41 -1.45 -22.74
CA ALA A 88 -2.99 -1.68 -22.49
C ALA A 88 -2.77 -3.12 -22.07
N SER A 89 -1.79 -3.77 -22.66
CA SER A 89 -1.29 -5.05 -22.13
C SER A 89 -0.49 -4.79 -20.86
N SER A 90 -0.70 -5.63 -19.83
CA SER A 90 0.05 -5.60 -18.57
C SER A 90 0.40 -7.01 -18.14
N ASN A 91 1.62 -7.20 -17.65
CA ASN A 91 2.03 -8.45 -17.06
C ASN A 91 1.71 -8.45 -15.56
N MET A 92 1.45 -9.63 -15.01
CA MET A 92 1.39 -9.81 -13.57
C MET A 92 2.77 -9.49 -12.98
N GLN A 93 2.81 -8.60 -11.99
CA GLN A 93 4.01 -8.25 -11.25
C GLN A 93 4.06 -9.07 -9.96
N ILE A 94 5.21 -9.70 -9.70
CA ILE A 94 5.48 -10.43 -8.45
C ILE A 94 6.34 -9.54 -7.58
N LEU A 95 5.88 -9.28 -6.36
CA LEU A 95 6.46 -8.35 -5.40
C LEU A 95 6.82 -9.13 -4.13
N PRO A 96 8.05 -9.64 -4.02
CA PRO A 96 8.53 -10.29 -2.80
C PRO A 96 8.87 -9.23 -1.75
N ASN A 97 8.47 -9.50 -0.49
CA ASN A 97 8.80 -8.66 0.66
C ASN A 97 9.30 -9.54 1.80
N LEU A 98 10.35 -9.09 2.49
CA LEU A 98 10.99 -9.78 3.60
C LEU A 98 11.04 -8.86 4.80
N PHE A 99 10.75 -9.42 5.98
CA PHE A 99 10.77 -8.70 7.24
C PHE A 99 11.53 -9.51 8.28
N VAL A 100 12.41 -8.85 9.01
CA VAL A 100 13.10 -9.41 10.17
C VAL A 100 13.07 -8.36 11.27
N THR A 101 12.59 -8.72 12.46
CA THR A 101 12.66 -7.86 13.64
C THR A 101 13.23 -8.63 14.82
N HIS A 102 13.95 -7.93 15.69
CA HIS A 102 14.48 -8.51 16.92
C HIS A 102 14.33 -7.50 18.06
N ARG A 103 13.62 -7.87 19.11
CA ARG A 103 13.53 -7.10 20.36
C ARG A 103 14.45 -7.71 21.40
N PHE A 104 15.35 -6.88 21.95
CA PHE A 104 16.27 -7.30 23.01
C PHE A 104 15.52 -7.48 24.34
N ASN A 105 15.79 -8.57 25.05
CA ASN A 105 15.09 -8.87 26.31
C ASN A 105 15.46 -7.90 27.45
N ASP A 106 16.74 -7.49 27.50
CA ASP A 106 17.28 -6.67 28.57
C ASP A 106 17.27 -5.17 28.27
N LEU A 107 16.83 -4.79 27.07
CA LEU A 107 16.81 -3.39 26.62
C LEU A 107 15.41 -3.04 26.09
N PRO A 108 14.96 -1.79 26.32
CA PRO A 108 13.72 -1.29 25.73
C PRO A 108 13.92 -0.94 24.24
N LEU A 109 14.58 -1.83 23.49
CA LEU A 109 15.07 -1.60 22.13
C LEU A 109 14.69 -2.78 21.21
N ALA A 110 14.32 -2.45 19.99
CA ALA A 110 14.21 -3.42 18.90
C ALA A 110 14.92 -2.91 17.65
N VAL A 111 15.40 -3.83 16.83
CA VAL A 111 15.96 -3.55 15.50
C VAL A 111 15.17 -4.32 14.45
N GLY A 112 15.10 -3.79 13.24
CA GLY A 112 14.39 -4.41 12.14
C GLY A 112 15.06 -4.18 10.80
N LEU A 113 14.72 -5.06 9.85
CA LEU A 113 15.05 -4.91 8.44
C LEU A 113 13.83 -5.31 7.62
N GLY A 114 13.35 -4.38 6.79
CA GLY A 114 12.36 -4.62 5.77
C GLY A 114 13.00 -4.57 4.37
N ILE A 115 12.66 -5.51 3.52
CA ILE A 115 12.97 -5.42 2.08
C ILE A 115 11.63 -5.52 1.38
N THR A 116 11.17 -4.45 0.75
CA THR A 116 9.83 -4.37 0.17
C THR A 116 9.86 -3.86 -1.27
N SER A 117 8.73 -4.01 -1.97
CA SER A 117 8.54 -3.51 -3.34
C SER A 117 7.40 -2.48 -3.35
N PRO A 118 7.59 -1.27 -2.78
CA PRO A 118 6.51 -0.34 -2.48
C PRO A 118 5.99 0.44 -3.69
N PHE A 119 6.73 0.51 -4.80
CA PHE A 119 6.36 1.30 -5.96
C PHE A 119 6.55 0.53 -7.26
N ASN A 120 5.44 0.34 -8.01
CA ASN A 120 5.43 -0.48 -9.21
C ASN A 120 4.40 0.02 -10.22
N THR A 121 4.71 -0.11 -11.51
CA THR A 121 3.75 0.01 -12.62
C THR A 121 4.21 -0.82 -13.80
N ASN A 122 3.26 -1.36 -14.55
CA ASN A 122 3.55 -2.09 -15.78
C ASN A 122 2.36 -1.94 -16.74
N ASN A 123 2.60 -1.28 -17.87
CA ASN A 123 1.64 -1.25 -18.97
C ASN A 123 2.34 -1.03 -20.31
N THR A 124 1.75 -1.57 -21.37
CA THR A 124 2.19 -1.35 -22.75
C THR A 124 0.98 -1.01 -23.60
N TRP A 125 0.93 0.22 -24.07
CA TRP A 125 -0.11 0.69 -24.98
C TRP A 125 0.21 0.28 -26.41
N PRO A 126 -0.77 -0.17 -27.19
CA PRO A 126 -0.55 -0.57 -28.58
C PRO A 126 -0.13 0.62 -29.45
N ALA A 127 0.49 0.33 -30.57
CA ALA A 127 0.79 1.32 -31.59
C ALA A 127 -0.50 2.02 -32.05
N GLY A 128 -0.41 3.31 -32.31
CA GLY A 128 -1.55 4.15 -32.69
C GLY A 128 -2.32 4.75 -31.52
N THR A 129 -2.08 4.30 -30.25
CA THR A 129 -2.72 4.92 -29.07
C THR A 129 -2.17 6.33 -28.81
N PHE A 130 -0.84 6.46 -28.68
CA PHE A 130 -0.15 7.72 -28.35
C PHE A 130 1.07 7.96 -29.25
N SER A 131 1.53 6.95 -29.97
CA SER A 131 2.65 7.03 -30.91
C SER A 131 2.49 5.99 -32.01
N ALA A 132 3.31 6.11 -33.11
CA ALA A 132 3.32 5.14 -34.19
C ALA A 132 3.83 3.76 -33.76
N THR A 133 4.53 3.67 -32.62
CA THR A 133 5.02 2.43 -32.03
C THR A 133 4.35 2.18 -30.67
N GLN A 134 4.52 0.97 -30.12
CA GLN A 134 4.06 0.67 -28.78
C GLN A 134 4.69 1.62 -27.74
N TRP A 135 3.89 2.04 -26.75
CA TRP A 135 4.34 2.87 -25.66
C TRP A 135 4.42 2.04 -24.37
N LYS A 136 5.64 1.63 -24.01
CA LYS A 136 5.90 0.75 -22.86
C LYS A 136 6.26 1.56 -21.63
N ASN A 137 5.64 1.23 -20.49
CA ASN A 137 5.99 1.74 -19.18
C ASN A 137 6.18 0.57 -18.22
N ASN A 138 7.28 0.56 -17.51
CA ASN A 138 7.61 -0.44 -16.50
C ASN A 138 8.46 0.22 -15.41
N LEU A 139 8.02 0.12 -14.17
CA LEU A 139 8.76 0.55 -13.00
C LEU A 139 8.66 -0.54 -11.95
N GLN A 140 9.79 -0.90 -11.36
CA GLN A 140 9.87 -1.73 -10.18
C GLN A 140 10.96 -1.21 -9.28
N ILE A 141 10.59 -0.87 -8.03
CA ILE A 141 11.48 -0.32 -7.01
C ILE A 141 11.49 -1.26 -5.83
N ILE A 142 12.69 -1.60 -5.36
CA ILE A 142 12.91 -2.24 -4.04
C ILE A 142 13.31 -1.15 -3.06
N ASP A 143 12.79 -1.27 -1.85
CA ASP A 143 13.19 -0.50 -0.66
C ASP A 143 13.86 -1.45 0.33
N VAL A 144 15.06 -1.10 0.77
CA VAL A 144 15.79 -1.77 1.86
C VAL A 144 15.76 -0.82 3.06
N ASN A 145 14.99 -1.18 4.09
CA ASN A 145 14.69 -0.34 5.23
C ASN A 145 15.21 -0.97 6.54
N PRO A 146 16.45 -0.70 6.98
CA PRO A 146 16.88 -0.94 8.36
C PRO A 146 16.22 0.08 9.30
N GLY A 147 15.82 -0.38 10.49
CA GLY A 147 15.18 0.48 11.48
C GLY A 147 15.46 0.07 12.92
N VAL A 148 15.19 1.01 13.81
CA VAL A 148 15.35 0.88 15.26
C VAL A 148 14.11 1.44 15.94
N ALA A 149 13.60 0.76 16.98
CA ALA A 149 12.53 1.25 17.83
C ALA A 149 12.94 1.26 19.29
N TYR A 150 12.45 2.24 20.03
CA TYR A 150 12.72 2.41 21.44
C TYR A 150 11.41 2.60 22.22
N LEU A 151 11.27 1.87 23.32
CA LEU A 151 10.12 1.97 24.22
C LEU A 151 10.33 3.16 25.16
N LEU A 152 9.59 4.25 24.91
CA LEU A 152 9.66 5.48 25.73
C LEU A 152 8.92 5.30 27.06
N LEU A 153 7.76 4.65 27.03
CA LEU A 153 6.91 4.29 28.17
C LEU A 153 6.41 2.85 27.96
N PRO A 154 5.90 2.17 28.98
CA PRO A 154 5.40 0.78 28.83
C PRO A 154 4.41 0.56 27.69
N ASN A 155 3.75 1.61 27.24
CA ASN A 155 2.73 1.60 26.21
C ASN A 155 2.97 2.58 25.05
N LEU A 156 4.14 3.25 24.99
CA LEU A 156 4.47 4.23 23.97
C LEU A 156 5.88 3.99 23.45
N SER A 157 6.03 3.91 22.14
CA SER A 157 7.32 3.75 21.46
C SER A 157 7.51 4.76 20.34
N VAL A 158 8.77 4.96 19.99
CA VAL A 158 9.23 5.69 18.81
C VAL A 158 10.10 4.74 17.96
N GLY A 159 10.01 4.87 16.66
CA GLY A 159 10.86 4.13 15.74
C GLY A 159 11.39 5.05 14.65
N VAL A 160 12.57 4.72 14.13
CA VAL A 160 13.18 5.40 12.98
C VAL A 160 13.74 4.35 12.02
N GLY A 161 13.72 4.66 10.73
CA GLY A 161 14.28 3.83 9.69
C GLY A 161 14.95 4.65 8.60
N LEU A 162 15.87 4.00 7.89
CA LEU A 162 16.51 4.53 6.70
C LEU A 162 15.99 3.77 5.49
N ASP A 163 15.49 4.46 4.48
CA ASP A 163 14.99 3.86 3.24
C ASP A 163 16.08 3.97 2.16
N TYR A 164 16.54 2.84 1.63
CA TYR A 164 17.40 2.79 0.44
C TYR A 164 16.60 2.20 -0.72
N TYR A 165 16.22 3.05 -1.64
CA TYR A 165 15.48 2.69 -2.83
C TYR A 165 16.41 2.33 -3.98
N GLN A 166 16.12 1.21 -4.66
CA GLN A 166 16.82 0.77 -5.87
C GLN A 166 15.80 0.41 -6.95
N THR A 167 15.92 1.01 -8.13
CA THR A 167 15.13 0.55 -9.29
C THR A 167 15.69 -0.75 -9.83
N LEU A 168 14.85 -1.78 -9.93
CA LEU A 168 15.14 -3.02 -10.65
C LEU A 168 14.88 -2.85 -12.14
N SER A 169 13.85 -2.10 -12.48
CA SER A 169 13.54 -1.70 -13.86
C SER A 169 12.85 -0.34 -13.85
N ALA A 170 13.22 0.51 -14.78
CA ALA A 170 12.55 1.76 -15.07
C ALA A 170 12.58 1.97 -16.59
N THR A 171 11.41 1.90 -17.25
CA THR A 171 11.23 2.15 -18.67
C THR A 171 10.00 3.02 -18.85
N PHE A 172 10.13 4.13 -19.57
CA PHE A 172 9.03 5.05 -19.83
C PHE A 172 9.11 5.51 -21.29
N GLY A 173 8.34 4.87 -22.16
CA GLY A 173 8.44 5.07 -23.61
C GLY A 173 9.85 4.74 -24.11
N PRO A 174 10.57 5.70 -24.72
CA PRO A 174 11.94 5.50 -25.23
C PRO A 174 13.03 5.58 -24.12
N ASN A 175 12.68 6.04 -22.91
CA ASN A 175 13.64 6.26 -21.84
C ASN A 175 13.71 5.02 -20.92
N SER A 176 14.92 4.60 -20.59
CA SER A 176 15.16 3.52 -19.66
C SER A 176 16.40 3.80 -18.82
N GLY A 177 16.41 3.27 -17.61
CA GLY A 177 17.55 3.43 -16.70
C GLY A 177 17.34 2.68 -15.42
N SER A 178 18.35 2.73 -14.56
CA SER A 178 18.31 2.23 -13.19
C SER A 178 19.07 3.19 -12.30
N GLY A 179 18.74 3.22 -11.00
CA GLY A 179 19.43 4.07 -10.06
C GLY A 179 18.93 3.86 -8.65
N GLY A 180 19.56 4.55 -7.71
CA GLY A 180 19.23 4.49 -6.29
C GLY A 180 18.87 5.86 -5.74
N GLY A 181 18.18 5.85 -4.60
CA GLY A 181 17.81 7.03 -3.81
C GLY A 181 17.74 6.69 -2.34
N VAL A 182 17.75 7.70 -1.49
CA VAL A 182 17.71 7.55 -0.03
C VAL A 182 16.58 8.39 0.54
N GLY A 183 15.88 7.82 1.50
CA GLY A 183 14.86 8.46 2.30
C GLY A 183 14.97 8.03 3.76
N GLY A 184 13.99 8.40 4.57
CA GLY A 184 13.92 7.95 5.95
C GLY A 184 12.49 7.98 6.44
N ASN A 185 12.25 7.24 7.52
CA ASN A 185 10.95 7.19 8.14
C ASN A 185 11.02 7.29 9.66
N VAL A 186 9.98 7.76 10.28
CA VAL A 186 9.83 7.85 11.72
C VAL A 186 8.41 7.48 12.09
N GLY A 187 8.23 6.76 13.19
CA GLY A 187 6.94 6.34 13.70
C GLY A 187 6.78 6.58 15.19
N LEU A 188 5.53 6.72 15.61
CA LEU A 188 5.06 6.66 17.00
C LEU A 188 3.99 5.59 17.09
N PHE A 189 4.04 4.80 18.15
CA PHE A 189 3.04 3.77 18.39
C PHE A 189 2.64 3.75 19.87
N TYR A 190 1.36 3.86 20.10
CA TYR A 190 0.75 3.75 21.43
C TYR A 190 -0.17 2.55 21.48
N THR A 191 -0.07 1.75 22.53
CA THR A 191 -0.88 0.53 22.68
C THR A 191 -1.42 0.37 24.10
N THR A 192 -2.63 -0.15 24.18
CA THR A 192 -3.29 -0.63 25.40
C THR A 192 -3.98 -1.96 25.10
N GLU A 193 -4.62 -2.57 26.08
CA GLU A 193 -5.37 -3.82 25.85
C GLU A 193 -6.44 -3.73 24.77
N ARG A 194 -7.07 -2.55 24.58
CA ARG A 194 -8.19 -2.36 23.66
C ARG A 194 -7.95 -1.33 22.55
N PHE A 195 -6.95 -0.49 22.71
CA PHE A 195 -6.77 0.65 21.83
C PHE A 195 -5.31 0.76 21.41
N ASN A 196 -5.07 0.89 20.12
CA ASN A 196 -3.79 1.28 19.57
C ASN A 196 -3.95 2.58 18.78
N ALA A 197 -2.90 3.38 18.73
CA ALA A 197 -2.76 4.53 17.84
C ALA A 197 -1.38 4.50 17.20
N GLY A 198 -1.32 4.77 15.91
CA GLY A 198 -0.10 4.84 15.12
C GLY A 198 -0.01 6.16 14.38
N LEU A 199 1.18 6.72 14.31
CA LEU A 199 1.53 7.84 13.45
C LEU A 199 2.87 7.53 12.80
N SER A 200 2.94 7.68 11.48
CA SER A 200 4.15 7.41 10.71
C SER A 200 4.36 8.52 9.68
N TYR A 201 5.61 8.91 9.49
CA TYR A 201 6.06 9.79 8.42
C TYR A 201 7.18 9.11 7.65
N ARG A 202 7.10 9.16 6.32
CA ARG A 202 8.15 8.74 5.39
C ARG A 202 8.51 9.91 4.49
N SER A 203 9.78 10.22 4.37
CA SER A 203 10.26 11.33 3.56
C SER A 203 10.08 11.06 2.06
N ALA A 204 9.99 12.11 1.28
CA ALA A 204 10.20 12.04 -0.15
C ALA A 204 11.62 11.52 -0.47
N ALA A 205 11.76 10.86 -1.62
CA ALA A 205 13.06 10.43 -2.14
C ALA A 205 13.12 10.64 -3.64
N SER A 206 14.31 10.97 -4.14
CA SER A 206 14.58 11.08 -5.58
C SER A 206 15.54 9.98 -6.01
N ILE A 207 15.15 9.17 -6.97
CA ILE A 207 15.93 8.07 -7.51
C ILE A 207 16.47 8.52 -8.87
N SER A 208 17.79 8.70 -8.97
CA SER A 208 18.41 8.99 -10.25
C SER A 208 18.21 7.81 -11.20
N SER A 209 17.72 8.08 -12.41
CA SER A 209 17.51 7.07 -13.45
C SER A 209 17.92 7.65 -14.80
N GLY A 210 18.46 6.85 -15.71
CA GLY A 210 18.94 7.31 -17.02
C GLY A 210 17.90 8.18 -17.76
N GLY A 211 18.22 9.45 -17.95
CA GLY A 211 17.34 10.43 -18.61
C GLY A 211 16.40 11.21 -17.66
N GLY A 212 16.62 11.16 -16.34
CA GLY A 212 15.85 11.94 -15.36
C GLY A 212 15.85 11.32 -13.96
N SER A 213 14.83 11.65 -13.15
CA SER A 213 14.60 11.06 -11.84
C SER A 213 13.23 10.38 -11.77
N VAL A 214 13.09 9.43 -10.85
CA VAL A 214 11.82 8.94 -10.33
C VAL A 214 11.68 9.52 -8.94
N ASP A 215 10.75 10.46 -8.78
CA ASP A 215 10.56 11.12 -7.48
C ASP A 215 9.37 10.51 -6.75
N LEU A 216 9.66 10.00 -5.55
CA LEU A 216 8.72 9.37 -4.65
C LEU A 216 8.11 10.39 -3.68
N PRO A 217 6.84 10.23 -3.27
CA PRO A 217 6.15 11.16 -2.41
C PRO A 217 6.65 11.08 -0.97
N SER A 218 6.54 12.17 -0.22
CA SER A 218 6.45 12.06 1.22
C SER A 218 5.07 11.56 1.63
N ARG A 219 5.01 10.83 2.77
CA ARG A 219 3.79 10.20 3.27
C ARG A 219 3.65 10.43 4.76
N VAL A 220 2.45 10.82 5.18
CA VAL A 220 2.02 10.80 6.59
C VAL A 220 0.88 9.81 6.71
N GLN A 221 0.95 8.92 7.67
CA GLN A 221 -0.13 7.98 8.01
C GLN A 221 -0.49 8.15 9.47
N ALA A 222 -1.78 8.22 9.77
CA ALA A 222 -2.31 8.23 11.12
C ALA A 222 -3.44 7.23 11.22
N GLY A 223 -3.44 6.42 12.26
CA GLY A 223 -4.45 5.39 12.45
C GLY A 223 -4.79 5.13 13.90
N VAL A 224 -5.97 4.58 14.09
CA VAL A 224 -6.46 4.12 15.37
C VAL A 224 -7.11 2.75 15.21
N ARG A 225 -6.78 1.84 16.11
CA ARG A 225 -7.36 0.51 16.16
C ARG A 225 -8.07 0.31 17.48
N TYR A 226 -9.30 -0.18 17.44
CA TYR A 226 -10.08 -0.47 18.64
C TYR A 226 -10.57 -1.92 18.63
N ARG A 227 -10.31 -2.63 19.75
CA ARG A 227 -10.74 -4.01 19.97
C ARG A 227 -12.06 -3.98 20.76
N PHE A 228 -13.17 -4.16 20.05
CA PHE A 228 -14.51 -4.18 20.64
C PHE A 228 -14.74 -5.39 21.52
N THR A 229 -14.22 -6.53 21.10
CA THR A 229 -14.24 -7.80 21.85
C THR A 229 -12.87 -8.49 21.71
N PRO A 230 -12.56 -9.53 22.49
CA PRO A 230 -11.34 -10.32 22.29
C PRO A 230 -11.17 -10.89 20.87
N ARG A 231 -12.28 -10.98 20.12
CA ARG A 231 -12.30 -11.56 18.77
C ARG A 231 -12.44 -10.54 17.65
N PHE A 232 -12.90 -9.34 17.93
CA PHE A 232 -13.23 -8.37 16.88
C PHE A 232 -12.55 -7.02 17.11
N ALA A 233 -11.83 -6.56 16.11
CA ALA A 233 -11.19 -5.25 16.09
C ALA A 233 -11.46 -4.55 14.75
N THR A 234 -11.46 -3.22 14.80
CA THR A 234 -11.53 -2.33 13.65
C THR A 234 -10.39 -1.33 13.70
N GLU A 235 -9.81 -1.04 12.56
CA GLU A 235 -8.79 -0.02 12.37
C GLU A 235 -9.27 1.02 11.36
N LEU A 236 -9.00 2.28 11.64
CA LEU A 236 -9.29 3.42 10.76
C LEU A 236 -7.99 4.18 10.53
N ASP A 237 -7.58 4.29 9.26
CA ASP A 237 -6.37 5.01 8.88
C ASP A 237 -6.68 6.13 7.90
N VAL A 238 -5.88 7.19 7.99
CA VAL A 238 -5.83 8.30 7.05
C VAL A 238 -4.40 8.48 6.59
N ASP A 239 -4.20 8.46 5.27
CA ASP A 239 -2.91 8.71 4.65
C ASP A 239 -2.95 10.02 3.88
N TRP A 240 -1.88 10.81 4.01
CA TRP A 240 -1.58 11.93 3.16
C TRP A 240 -0.30 11.66 2.39
N ASN A 241 -0.37 11.72 1.06
CA ASN A 241 0.76 11.47 0.17
C ASN A 241 1.01 12.73 -0.66
N ASP A 242 2.20 13.31 -0.55
CA ASP A 242 2.58 14.50 -1.30
C ASP A 242 3.32 14.14 -2.59
N TRP A 243 2.56 14.11 -3.68
CA TRP A 243 3.06 13.86 -5.03
C TRP A 243 3.43 15.14 -5.79
N SER A 244 3.45 16.32 -5.15
CA SER A 244 3.63 17.61 -5.82
C SER A 244 4.97 17.73 -6.58
N ASN A 245 5.99 17.01 -6.12
CA ASN A 245 7.31 16.95 -6.74
C ASN A 245 7.52 15.75 -7.67
N ALA A 246 6.46 14.95 -7.93
CA ALA A 246 6.59 13.73 -8.71
C ALA A 246 7.14 13.98 -10.11
N GLN A 247 8.18 13.22 -10.48
CA GLN A 247 8.81 13.22 -11.80
C GLN A 247 9.00 11.78 -12.27
N LEU A 248 9.05 11.62 -13.60
CA LEU A 248 9.44 10.36 -14.25
C LEU A 248 10.37 10.64 -15.43
N PRO A 249 11.32 9.74 -15.73
CA PRO A 249 12.21 9.86 -16.89
C PRO A 249 11.43 10.03 -18.19
N GLY A 250 11.75 11.09 -18.94
CA GLY A 250 11.09 11.43 -20.21
C GLY A 250 9.73 12.11 -20.10
N TYR A 251 9.18 12.22 -18.88
CA TYR A 251 7.95 13.00 -18.62
C TYR A 251 8.26 14.32 -17.91
N GLY A 252 9.38 14.40 -17.19
CA GLY A 252 9.70 15.54 -16.32
C GLY A 252 8.74 15.63 -15.14
N SER A 253 8.42 16.85 -14.71
CA SER A 253 7.41 17.06 -13.65
C SER A 253 6.04 16.59 -14.12
N LEU A 254 5.37 15.79 -13.28
CA LEU A 254 4.05 15.23 -13.59
C LEU A 254 2.91 16.23 -13.35
N GLY A 255 3.17 17.35 -12.63
CA GLY A 255 2.14 18.32 -12.28
C GLY A 255 1.06 17.71 -11.36
N TRP A 256 1.45 16.74 -10.55
CA TRP A 256 0.58 16.08 -9.58
C TRP A 256 0.43 16.92 -8.32
N LYS A 257 -0.49 16.56 -7.47
CA LYS A 257 -0.77 17.22 -6.18
C LYS A 257 -0.83 16.18 -5.06
N SER A 258 -0.87 16.66 -3.83
CA SER A 258 -1.13 15.79 -2.68
C SER A 258 -2.46 15.06 -2.79
N ALA A 259 -2.51 13.84 -2.29
CA ALA A 259 -3.70 13.00 -2.27
C ALA A 259 -3.93 12.40 -0.88
N MET A 260 -5.19 12.27 -0.49
CA MET A 260 -5.62 11.63 0.76
C MET A 260 -6.16 10.24 0.47
N ALA A 261 -5.91 9.28 1.39
CA ALA A 261 -6.61 8.01 1.42
C ALA A 261 -7.25 7.79 2.79
N TYR A 262 -8.42 7.15 2.77
CA TYR A 262 -9.18 6.79 3.97
C TYR A 262 -9.40 5.28 3.95
N ARG A 263 -9.07 4.60 5.04
CA ARG A 263 -9.08 3.15 5.11
C ARG A 263 -9.83 2.66 6.34
N ILE A 264 -10.55 1.56 6.18
CA ILE A 264 -11.12 0.81 7.27
C ILE A 264 -10.70 -0.64 7.15
N GLY A 265 -10.09 -1.18 8.19
CA GLY A 265 -9.68 -2.57 8.32
C GLY A 265 -10.46 -3.27 9.43
N LEU A 266 -10.85 -4.50 9.18
CA LEU A 266 -11.57 -5.36 10.11
C LEU A 266 -10.76 -6.63 10.36
N SER A 267 -10.73 -7.08 11.61
CA SER A 267 -10.11 -8.33 12.05
C SER A 267 -11.09 -9.11 12.92
N TYR A 268 -11.31 -10.39 12.59
CA TYR A 268 -12.15 -11.29 13.35
C TYR A 268 -11.47 -12.63 13.61
N HIS A 269 -11.11 -12.87 14.85
CA HIS A 269 -10.57 -14.16 15.31
C HIS A 269 -11.72 -15.15 15.56
N LEU A 270 -11.84 -16.17 14.70
CA LEU A 270 -12.81 -17.24 14.90
C LEU A 270 -12.44 -18.08 16.14
N ASN A 271 -11.15 -18.37 16.28
CA ASN A 271 -10.51 -19.03 17.42
C ASN A 271 -9.09 -18.49 17.61
N GLN A 272 -8.24 -19.18 18.38
CA GLN A 272 -6.85 -18.75 18.63
C GLN A 272 -5.95 -18.85 17.41
N ASP A 273 -6.30 -19.72 16.44
CA ASP A 273 -5.46 -20.05 15.29
C ASP A 273 -5.98 -19.44 13.98
N LEU A 274 -7.25 -19.05 13.90
CA LEU A 274 -7.89 -18.62 12.65
C LEU A 274 -8.45 -17.21 12.75
N GLU A 275 -7.96 -16.32 11.89
CA GLU A 275 -8.37 -14.94 11.75
C GLU A 275 -8.90 -14.67 10.34
N PHE A 276 -10.03 -13.98 10.25
CA PHE A 276 -10.53 -13.38 9.02
C PHE A 276 -10.29 -11.88 9.03
N ARG A 277 -9.90 -11.35 7.89
CA ARG A 277 -9.64 -9.92 7.69
C ARG A 277 -10.45 -9.40 6.52
N GLY A 278 -10.84 -8.14 6.61
CA GLY A 278 -11.50 -7.43 5.52
C GLY A 278 -11.16 -5.97 5.54
N GLY A 279 -11.26 -5.30 4.42
CA GLY A 279 -11.00 -3.87 4.37
C GLY A 279 -11.67 -3.18 3.21
N LEU A 280 -11.91 -1.89 3.40
CA LEU A 280 -12.34 -0.95 2.38
C LEU A 280 -11.45 0.28 2.43
N ALA A 281 -11.12 0.83 1.27
CA ALA A 281 -10.41 2.10 1.19
C ALA A 281 -10.99 2.97 0.08
N HIS A 282 -10.92 4.28 0.31
CA HIS A 282 -11.07 5.31 -0.70
C HIS A 282 -9.77 6.08 -0.82
N GLU A 283 -9.22 6.13 -2.02
CA GLU A 283 -7.96 6.80 -2.31
C GLU A 283 -8.20 7.96 -3.28
N GLY A 284 -7.92 9.18 -2.87
CA GLY A 284 -8.04 10.40 -3.67
C GLY A 284 -6.98 10.48 -4.77
N SER A 285 -7.25 11.11 -5.91
CA SER A 285 -6.31 11.19 -7.03
C SER A 285 -5.24 12.27 -6.86
N PRO A 286 -3.96 11.98 -7.09
CA PRO A 286 -2.94 13.02 -7.23
C PRO A 286 -3.03 13.74 -8.57
N THR A 287 -3.72 13.16 -9.57
CA THR A 287 -3.80 13.71 -10.92
C THR A 287 -5.02 14.61 -11.13
N SER A 288 -4.93 15.46 -12.13
CA SER A 288 -6.05 16.18 -12.75
C SER A 288 -6.12 15.81 -14.23
N GLY A 289 -7.20 16.22 -14.92
CA GLY A 289 -7.32 15.91 -16.35
C GLY A 289 -6.16 16.42 -17.23
N SER A 290 -5.44 17.46 -16.80
CA SER A 290 -4.26 17.99 -17.49
C SER A 290 -2.95 17.24 -17.16
N SER A 291 -2.89 16.50 -16.06
CA SER A 291 -1.69 15.87 -15.52
C SER A 291 -1.69 14.34 -15.58
N ILE A 292 -2.72 13.72 -16.19
CA ILE A 292 -2.75 12.27 -16.43
C ILE A 292 -1.64 11.89 -17.40
N GLN A 293 -0.94 10.79 -17.07
CA GLN A 293 0.15 10.25 -17.88
C GLN A 293 -0.16 8.80 -18.29
N ALA A 294 0.23 8.42 -19.50
CA ALA A 294 0.05 7.06 -20.00
C ALA A 294 0.79 6.01 -19.15
N ALA A 295 1.88 6.39 -18.48
CA ALA A 295 2.62 5.52 -17.59
C ALA A 295 1.80 5.10 -16.36
N ILE A 296 1.03 6.05 -15.82
CA ILE A 296 0.30 5.91 -14.58
C ILE A 296 -1.02 6.64 -14.73
N PRO A 297 -2.00 6.04 -15.41
CA PRO A 297 -3.30 6.65 -15.65
C PRO A 297 -4.15 6.55 -14.38
N THR A 298 -3.80 7.33 -13.36
CA THR A 298 -4.44 7.29 -12.05
C THR A 298 -5.61 8.25 -11.95
N ALA A 299 -6.60 7.83 -11.21
CA ALA A 299 -7.75 8.65 -10.78
C ALA A 299 -8.09 8.26 -9.34
N SER A 300 -9.15 8.76 -8.70
CA SER A 300 -9.52 8.28 -7.35
C SER A 300 -10.03 6.83 -7.37
N SER A 301 -9.78 6.04 -6.32
CA SER A 301 -10.14 4.61 -6.27
C SER A 301 -10.92 4.20 -5.04
N ASN A 302 -11.71 3.13 -5.22
CA ASN A 302 -12.25 2.35 -4.14
C ASN A 302 -11.64 0.94 -4.19
N LEU A 303 -11.21 0.48 -3.05
CA LEU A 303 -10.57 -0.82 -2.87
C LEU A 303 -11.39 -1.62 -1.87
N ALA A 304 -11.64 -2.88 -2.20
CA ALA A 304 -12.18 -3.88 -1.29
C ALA A 304 -11.19 -5.03 -1.14
N SER A 305 -11.07 -5.55 0.06
CA SER A 305 -10.13 -6.63 0.36
C SER A 305 -10.69 -7.65 1.34
N PHE A 306 -10.10 -8.84 1.26
CA PHE A 306 -10.38 -9.95 2.16
C PHE A 306 -9.11 -10.78 2.38
N GLY A 307 -8.98 -11.39 3.56
CA GLY A 307 -7.87 -12.29 3.84
C GLY A 307 -8.16 -13.23 5.00
N VAL A 308 -7.30 -14.23 5.10
CA VAL A 308 -7.34 -15.27 6.14
C VAL A 308 -5.92 -15.46 6.68
N GLY A 309 -5.79 -15.47 8.00
CA GLY A 309 -4.57 -15.79 8.73
C GLY A 309 -4.75 -17.07 9.55
N VAL A 310 -3.73 -17.94 9.54
CA VAL A 310 -3.70 -19.19 10.29
C VAL A 310 -2.41 -19.27 11.11
N GLY A 311 -2.54 -19.38 12.44
CA GLY A 311 -1.45 -19.62 13.37
C GLY A 311 -1.28 -21.11 13.65
N LEU A 312 -0.07 -21.66 13.52
CA LEU A 312 0.27 -23.04 13.84
C LEU A 312 1.54 -23.07 14.69
N GLY A 313 1.37 -23.00 16.01
CA GLY A 313 2.49 -22.84 16.94
C GLY A 313 3.23 -21.52 16.67
N PRO A 314 4.56 -21.54 16.41
CA PRO A 314 5.31 -20.32 16.13
C PRO A 314 5.17 -19.83 14.69
N TRP A 315 4.43 -20.54 13.84
CA TRP A 315 4.24 -20.22 12.44
C TRP A 315 2.91 -19.52 12.18
N HIS A 316 2.93 -18.53 11.29
CA HIS A 316 1.74 -17.84 10.79
C HIS A 316 1.74 -17.91 9.27
N TYR A 317 0.56 -18.17 8.70
CA TYR A 317 0.31 -18.24 7.27
C TYR A 317 -0.82 -17.29 6.93
N ASP A 318 -0.63 -16.45 5.92
CA ASP A 318 -1.63 -15.48 5.50
C ASP A 318 -1.92 -15.61 4.01
N LEU A 319 -3.18 -15.47 3.66
CA LEU A 319 -3.65 -15.33 2.28
C LEU A 319 -4.51 -14.07 2.18
N GLY A 320 -4.35 -13.33 1.10
CA GLY A 320 -5.10 -12.10 0.87
C GLY A 320 -5.44 -11.89 -0.58
N VAL A 321 -6.55 -11.18 -0.80
CA VAL A 321 -6.99 -10.70 -2.11
C VAL A 321 -7.52 -9.29 -1.96
N SER A 322 -7.24 -8.43 -2.93
CA SER A 322 -7.89 -7.13 -3.04
C SER A 322 -8.23 -6.80 -4.48
N TYR A 323 -9.30 -6.06 -4.64
CA TYR A 323 -9.72 -5.54 -5.93
C TYR A 323 -9.99 -4.05 -5.82
N ALA A 324 -9.33 -3.30 -6.67
CA ALA A 324 -9.47 -1.88 -6.76
C ALA A 324 -10.04 -1.49 -8.11
N ILE A 325 -11.02 -0.60 -8.10
CA ILE A 325 -11.72 -0.12 -9.28
C ILE A 325 -11.55 1.37 -9.42
N SER A 326 -11.32 1.80 -10.66
CA SER A 326 -11.25 3.18 -11.08
C SER A 326 -12.52 3.69 -11.78
N GLY A 327 -12.90 4.96 -11.50
CA GLY A 327 -13.86 5.70 -12.31
C GLY A 327 -13.26 6.13 -13.66
N ASN A 328 -14.09 6.67 -14.51
CA ASN A 328 -13.65 7.27 -15.76
C ASN A 328 -12.98 8.61 -15.46
N THR A 329 -11.80 8.83 -15.99
CA THR A 329 -11.11 10.12 -15.87
C THR A 329 -10.70 10.63 -17.24
N SER A 330 -11.26 11.78 -17.62
CA SER A 330 -10.95 12.42 -18.90
C SER A 330 -9.63 13.18 -18.80
N SER A 331 -8.74 12.91 -19.77
CA SER A 331 -7.46 13.59 -19.95
C SER A 331 -7.59 14.69 -20.98
N TYR A 332 -7.18 15.90 -20.59
CA TYR A 332 -6.97 17.06 -21.47
C TYR A 332 -5.48 17.24 -21.80
N ASN A 333 -4.64 16.28 -21.41
CA ASN A 333 -3.24 16.26 -21.77
C ASN A 333 -3.10 15.98 -23.27
N HIS A 334 -2.56 16.94 -24.02
CA HIS A 334 -2.40 16.81 -25.48
C HIS A 334 -1.54 15.63 -25.92
N ARG A 335 -0.61 15.18 -25.07
CA ARG A 335 0.24 14.03 -25.34
C ARG A 335 -0.49 12.69 -25.10
N PHE A 336 -1.41 12.66 -24.15
CA PHE A 336 -2.12 11.45 -23.72
C PHE A 336 -3.63 11.71 -23.58
N PRO A 337 -4.31 12.12 -24.67
CA PRO A 337 -5.73 12.44 -24.62
C PRO A 337 -6.59 11.19 -24.45
N GLY A 338 -7.82 11.38 -23.97
CA GLY A 338 -8.83 10.32 -23.90
C GLY A 338 -9.40 10.13 -22.49
N THR A 339 -10.34 9.21 -22.37
CA THR A 339 -10.97 8.86 -21.10
C THR A 339 -10.39 7.53 -20.60
N TYR A 340 -9.72 7.58 -19.46
CA TYR A 340 -9.04 6.44 -18.86
C TYR A 340 -9.91 5.69 -17.88
N LYS A 341 -9.74 4.37 -17.86
CA LYS A 341 -10.29 3.43 -16.88
C LYS A 341 -9.16 2.52 -16.39
N ALA A 342 -9.13 2.21 -15.11
CA ALA A 342 -8.17 1.28 -14.56
C ALA A 342 -8.82 0.38 -13.50
N SER A 343 -8.28 -0.83 -13.35
CA SER A 343 -8.57 -1.70 -12.21
C SER A 343 -7.31 -2.49 -11.85
N THR A 344 -7.22 -2.95 -10.62
CA THR A 344 -6.11 -3.80 -10.21
C THR A 344 -6.61 -4.92 -9.32
N LEU A 345 -6.23 -6.14 -9.65
CA LEU A 345 -6.45 -7.33 -8.84
C LEU A 345 -5.13 -7.72 -8.20
N ASN A 346 -5.13 -7.85 -6.89
CA ASN A 346 -3.97 -8.27 -6.13
C ASN A 346 -4.27 -9.55 -5.37
N PHE A 347 -3.27 -10.44 -5.30
CA PHE A 347 -3.25 -11.64 -4.46
C PHE A 347 -1.99 -11.62 -3.62
N GLY A 348 -2.04 -12.28 -2.47
CA GLY A 348 -0.88 -12.42 -1.62
C GLY A 348 -0.90 -13.69 -0.81
N ALA A 349 0.28 -14.25 -0.58
CA ALA A 349 0.54 -15.32 0.36
C ALA A 349 1.76 -14.96 1.21
N ALA A 350 1.67 -15.20 2.52
CA ALA A 350 2.75 -14.94 3.44
C ALA A 350 2.96 -16.09 4.42
N ILE A 351 4.19 -16.18 4.88
CA ILE A 351 4.60 -17.04 5.98
C ILE A 351 5.47 -16.25 6.94
N SER A 352 5.21 -16.36 8.23
CA SER A 352 6.07 -15.78 9.26
C SER A 352 6.30 -16.74 10.41
N ARG A 353 7.35 -16.47 11.17
CA ARG A 353 7.74 -17.28 12.34
C ARG A 353 8.25 -16.39 13.46
N ASP A 354 7.81 -16.71 14.67
CA ASP A 354 8.29 -16.16 15.94
C ASP A 354 9.29 -17.17 16.57
N PHE A 355 10.47 -16.66 17.05
CA PHE A 355 11.56 -17.46 17.63
C PHE A 355 11.80 -17.08 19.09
#